data_0d364319f28487dcb00bb325fbdf9534
#
_entry.id   0d364319f28487dcb00bb325fbdf9534
#
_cell.length_a   1.000
_cell.length_b   1.000
_cell.length_c   1.000
_cell.angle_alpha   90.00
_cell.angle_beta   90.00
_cell.angle_gamma   90.00
#
_symmetry.space_group_name_H-M   'P 1'
#
loop_
_entity.id
_entity.type
_entity.pdbx_description
1 polymer ?
#
loop_
_entity_poly.entity_id
_entity_poly.type
_entity_poly.pdbx_seq_one_letter_code
_entity_poly.pdbx_strand_id
1 'polypeptide(L)'
;EVTGANEHDVSMTSKLLTGEEEVVYGDSGYLGAEKREDAIITNHSGKHIRYKINRRPSQIKKGSTRSQAQLKRREHEKSSVRAKVEHVFGVVKGLFRYRKTRYRGLRKQIAKLNMLFALANLILADRRCLPA
;
A
#
# COMPACT_ATOMS: atom_id res chain seq x y z
N GLU A 1 8.51 -1.58 5.79
CA GLU A 1 9.13 -2.76 6.39
C GLU A 1 9.65 -3.70 5.31
N VAL A 2 10.70 -4.46 5.58
CA VAL A 2 11.34 -5.38 4.61
C VAL A 2 11.45 -6.74 5.28
N THR A 3 10.85 -7.73 4.67
CA THR A 3 10.78 -9.11 5.19
C THR A 3 11.38 -10.11 4.20
N GLY A 4 11.53 -11.35 4.62
CA GLY A 4 11.88 -12.45 3.73
C GLY A 4 10.76 -12.75 2.73
N ALA A 5 11.11 -13.34 1.58
CA ALA A 5 10.17 -13.61 0.49
C ALA A 5 9.10 -14.69 0.83
N ASN A 6 9.21 -15.35 1.96
CA ASN A 6 8.29 -16.37 2.43
C ASN A 6 7.16 -15.83 3.32
N GLU A 7 7.16 -14.55 3.67
CA GLU A 7 6.09 -13.94 4.46
C GLU A 7 4.97 -13.41 3.57
N HIS A 8 3.73 -13.72 3.94
CA HIS A 8 2.56 -13.21 3.25
C HIS A 8 2.27 -11.75 3.65
N ASP A 9 1.93 -10.90 2.67
CA ASP A 9 1.61 -9.49 2.88
C ASP A 9 0.52 -9.27 3.95
N VAL A 10 -0.50 -10.11 3.97
CA VAL A 10 -1.59 -10.05 4.95
C VAL A 10 -1.11 -10.22 6.40
N SER A 11 -0.07 -11.03 6.64
CA SER A 11 0.48 -11.25 7.99
C SER A 11 1.29 -10.06 8.50
N MET A 12 1.65 -9.13 7.61
CA MET A 12 2.41 -7.95 7.97
C MET A 12 1.52 -6.73 8.28
N THR A 13 0.21 -6.84 8.07
CA THR A 13 -0.71 -5.71 8.21
C THR A 13 -0.64 -5.06 9.59
N SER A 14 -0.66 -5.84 10.65
CA SER A 14 -0.59 -5.35 12.04
C SER A 14 0.72 -4.61 12.33
N LYS A 15 1.83 -5.04 11.73
CA LYS A 15 3.14 -4.40 11.89
C LYS A 15 3.31 -3.11 11.07
N LEU A 16 2.49 -2.92 10.05
CA LEU A 16 2.52 -1.74 9.19
C LEU A 16 1.68 -0.59 9.74
N LEU A 17 0.68 -0.89 10.56
CA LEU A 17 -0.20 0.10 11.15
C LEU A 17 0.44 0.70 12.42
N THR A 18 0.34 2.02 12.54
CA THR A 18 0.84 2.78 13.71
C THR A 18 -0.22 2.93 14.80
N GLY A 19 -1.49 2.65 14.47
CA GLY A 19 -2.63 2.87 15.35
C GLY A 19 -3.20 4.29 15.30
N GLU A 20 -2.70 5.14 14.42
CA GLU A 20 -3.22 6.50 14.20
C GLU A 20 -4.19 6.58 13.02
N GLU A 21 -4.22 5.54 12.19
CA GLU A 21 -4.97 5.51 10.94
C GLU A 21 -6.49 5.51 11.19
N GLU A 22 -7.24 6.28 10.40
CA GLU A 22 -8.69 6.18 10.31
C GLU A 22 -9.15 5.30 9.14
N VAL A 23 -8.33 5.20 8.09
CA VAL A 23 -8.63 4.43 6.88
C VAL A 23 -7.37 3.75 6.36
N VAL A 24 -7.48 2.47 6.07
CA VAL A 24 -6.40 1.66 5.48
C VAL A 24 -6.81 1.23 4.06
N TYR A 25 -5.96 1.50 3.09
CA TYR A 25 -6.16 1.06 1.71
C TYR A 25 -5.20 -0.08 1.37
N GLY A 26 -5.75 -1.17 0.85
CA GLY A 26 -4.97 -2.32 0.43
C GLY A 26 -5.41 -2.87 -0.93
N ASP A 27 -4.54 -3.66 -1.56
CA ASP A 27 -4.91 -4.42 -2.75
C ASP A 27 -5.63 -5.72 -2.38
N SER A 28 -5.97 -6.52 -3.39
CA SER A 28 -6.70 -7.77 -3.18
C SER A 28 -5.88 -8.85 -2.44
N GLY A 29 -4.57 -8.67 -2.28
CA GLY A 29 -3.70 -9.54 -1.48
C GLY A 29 -3.97 -9.41 0.02
N TYR A 30 -4.51 -8.25 0.45
CA TYR A 30 -4.86 -7.96 1.85
C TYR A 30 -6.31 -8.30 2.21
N LEU A 31 -7.05 -9.01 1.34
CA LEU A 31 -8.41 -9.43 1.65
C LEU A 31 -8.46 -10.30 2.91
N GLY A 32 -9.29 -9.89 3.86
CA GLY A 32 -9.43 -10.56 5.15
C GLY A 32 -8.48 -10.06 6.24
N ALA A 33 -7.66 -9.05 5.96
CA ALA A 33 -6.76 -8.46 6.96
C ALA A 33 -7.52 -8.00 8.21
N GLU A 34 -8.71 -7.43 8.05
CA GLU A 34 -9.58 -6.98 9.14
C GLU A 34 -10.17 -8.08 10.02
N LYS A 35 -10.11 -9.34 9.56
CA LYS A 35 -10.69 -10.50 10.25
C LYS A 35 -9.67 -11.33 11.01
N ARG A 36 -8.41 -10.95 10.94
CA ARG A 36 -7.34 -11.67 11.62
C ARG A 36 -7.37 -11.38 13.13
N GLU A 37 -6.88 -12.31 13.92
CA GLU A 37 -6.77 -12.17 15.38
C GLU A 37 -5.82 -11.02 15.78
N ASP A 38 -4.80 -10.77 14.96
CA ASP A 38 -3.80 -9.71 15.15
C ASP A 38 -4.18 -8.38 14.48
N ALA A 39 -5.42 -8.25 13.96
CA ALA A 39 -5.87 -7.05 13.27
C ALA A 39 -6.05 -5.87 14.23
N ILE A 40 -5.48 -4.71 13.90
CA ILE A 40 -5.75 -3.45 14.61
C ILE A 40 -7.05 -2.89 14.07
N ILE A 41 -8.13 -3.02 14.84
CA ILE A 41 -9.49 -2.63 14.43
C ILE A 41 -9.81 -1.21 14.89
N THR A 42 -9.19 -0.76 15.99
CA THR A 42 -9.45 0.54 16.62
C THR A 42 -8.15 1.33 16.70
N ASN A 43 -8.19 2.60 16.37
CA ASN A 43 -7.04 3.48 16.50
C ASN A 43 -6.85 3.97 17.94
N HIS A 44 -5.75 4.66 18.24
CA HIS A 44 -5.44 5.19 19.55
C HIS A 44 -6.49 6.19 20.09
N SER A 45 -7.26 6.81 19.20
CA SER A 45 -8.38 7.71 19.56
C SER A 45 -9.70 6.97 19.82
N GLY A 46 -9.72 5.64 19.86
CA GLY A 46 -10.91 4.83 20.05
C GLY A 46 -11.84 4.72 18.84
N LYS A 47 -11.46 5.27 17.68
CA LYS A 47 -12.27 5.18 16.45
C LYS A 47 -11.98 3.89 15.69
N HIS A 48 -13.01 3.30 15.11
CA HIS A 48 -12.88 2.11 14.28
C HIS A 48 -12.15 2.41 12.96
N ILE A 49 -11.11 1.65 12.66
CA ILE A 49 -10.33 1.76 11.42
C ILE A 49 -11.11 1.14 10.26
N ARG A 50 -11.28 1.90 9.17
CA ARG A 50 -12.00 1.44 7.98
C ARG A 50 -11.04 0.83 6.97
N TYR A 51 -11.11 -0.48 6.78
CA TYR A 51 -10.33 -1.20 5.77
C TYR A 51 -11.00 -1.10 4.39
N LYS A 52 -10.35 -0.44 3.45
CA LYS A 52 -10.78 -0.28 2.06
C LYS A 52 -9.91 -1.12 1.12
N ILE A 53 -10.09 -2.44 1.22
CA ILE A 53 -9.35 -3.39 0.40
C ILE A 53 -10.02 -3.53 -0.98
N ASN A 54 -9.22 -3.60 -2.05
CA ASN A 54 -9.72 -3.82 -3.41
C ASN A 54 -10.24 -5.26 -3.55
N ARG A 55 -11.35 -5.41 -4.28
CA ARG A 55 -11.93 -6.72 -4.62
C ARG A 55 -11.17 -7.35 -5.77
N ARG A 56 -11.17 -8.67 -5.81
CA ARG A 56 -10.65 -9.41 -6.97
C ARG A 56 -11.53 -9.15 -8.19
N PRO A 57 -10.96 -9.06 -9.43
CA PRO A 57 -11.74 -8.81 -10.64
C PRO A 57 -12.90 -9.79 -10.87
N SER A 58 -12.72 -11.06 -10.45
CA SER A 58 -13.78 -12.09 -10.52
C SER A 58 -15.01 -11.78 -9.66
N GLN A 59 -14.83 -11.05 -8.56
CA GLN A 59 -15.93 -10.65 -7.67
C GLN A 59 -16.72 -9.44 -8.23
N ILE A 60 -16.07 -8.60 -9.05
CA ILE A 60 -16.71 -7.44 -9.69
C ILE A 60 -17.62 -7.85 -10.84
N LYS A 61 -17.28 -8.95 -11.53
CA LYS A 61 -18.04 -9.48 -12.67
C LYS A 61 -19.38 -10.13 -12.27
N LYS A 62 -19.63 -10.35 -10.98
CA LYS A 62 -20.89 -10.93 -10.48
C LYS A 62 -21.90 -9.83 -10.23
N GLY A 63 -23.10 -9.96 -10.82
CA GLY A 63 -24.22 -9.03 -10.62
C GLY A 63 -24.72 -8.35 -11.91
N SER A 64 -25.72 -7.47 -11.78
CA SER A 64 -26.27 -6.71 -12.90
C SER A 64 -25.28 -5.67 -13.43
N THR A 65 -25.45 -5.25 -14.68
CA THR A 65 -24.59 -4.25 -15.35
C THR A 65 -24.48 -2.96 -14.54
N ARG A 66 -25.59 -2.47 -13.97
CA ARG A 66 -25.63 -1.27 -13.14
C ARG A 66 -24.81 -1.45 -11.85
N SER A 67 -24.95 -2.59 -11.19
CA SER A 67 -24.19 -2.95 -10.00
C SER A 67 -22.70 -3.06 -10.29
N GLN A 68 -22.32 -3.66 -11.42
CA GLN A 68 -20.93 -3.76 -11.86
C GLN A 68 -20.29 -2.39 -12.11
N ALA A 69 -21.00 -1.46 -12.75
CA ALA A 69 -20.53 -0.11 -13.00
C ALA A 69 -20.24 0.65 -11.69
N GLN A 70 -21.15 0.54 -10.71
CA GLN A 70 -20.99 1.16 -9.41
C GLN A 70 -19.79 0.55 -8.62
N LEU A 71 -19.64 -0.78 -8.66
CA LEU A 71 -18.50 -1.45 -8.04
C LEU A 71 -17.18 -1.04 -8.70
N LYS A 72 -17.11 -0.99 -10.04
CA LYS A 72 -15.91 -0.54 -10.76
C LYS A 72 -15.50 0.87 -10.37
N ARG A 73 -16.47 1.81 -10.23
CA ARG A 73 -16.21 3.17 -9.78
C ARG A 73 -15.59 3.20 -8.37
N ARG A 74 -16.16 2.46 -7.42
CA ARG A 74 -15.63 2.35 -6.06
C ARG A 74 -14.23 1.74 -6.01
N GLU A 75 -13.98 0.71 -6.82
CA GLU A 75 -12.65 0.11 -6.93
C GLU A 75 -11.64 1.05 -7.57
N HIS A 76 -12.05 1.84 -8.56
CA HIS A 76 -11.22 2.88 -9.17
C HIS A 76 -10.83 3.97 -8.15
N GLU A 77 -11.77 4.44 -7.32
CA GLU A 77 -11.51 5.40 -6.25
C GLU A 77 -10.45 4.88 -5.26
N LYS A 78 -10.54 3.62 -4.84
CA LYS A 78 -9.54 2.97 -3.98
C LYS A 78 -8.17 2.89 -4.67
N SER A 79 -8.14 2.48 -5.93
CA SER A 79 -6.91 2.36 -6.72
C SER A 79 -6.24 3.71 -6.94
N SER A 80 -7.01 4.78 -7.13
CA SER A 80 -6.49 6.16 -7.27
C SER A 80 -5.74 6.62 -6.01
N VAL A 81 -6.23 6.28 -4.81
CA VAL A 81 -5.52 6.58 -3.57
C VAL A 81 -4.22 5.77 -3.47
N ARG A 82 -4.24 4.48 -3.84
CA ARG A 82 -3.05 3.61 -3.84
C ARG A 82 -2.00 4.04 -4.85
N ALA A 83 -2.40 4.58 -5.99
CA ALA A 83 -1.48 5.07 -7.01
C ALA A 83 -0.46 6.08 -6.47
N LYS A 84 -0.79 6.82 -5.40
CA LYS A 84 0.16 7.74 -4.74
C LYS A 84 1.39 7.01 -4.19
N VAL A 85 1.22 5.81 -3.66
CA VAL A 85 2.34 4.96 -3.19
C VAL A 85 3.13 4.44 -4.38
N GLU A 86 2.47 4.09 -5.47
CA GLU A 86 3.11 3.59 -6.69
C GLU A 86 4.04 4.64 -7.33
N HIS A 87 3.75 5.94 -7.17
CA HIS A 87 4.62 7.01 -7.65
C HIS A 87 6.01 6.97 -6.97
N VAL A 88 6.07 6.69 -5.68
CA VAL A 88 7.35 6.55 -4.96
C VAL A 88 8.12 5.35 -5.48
N PHE A 89 7.46 4.21 -5.66
CA PHE A 89 8.07 3.02 -6.28
C PHE A 89 8.52 3.30 -7.72
N GLY A 90 7.77 4.10 -8.48
CA GLY A 90 8.14 4.54 -9.81
C GLY A 90 9.48 5.29 -9.82
N VAL A 91 9.71 6.20 -8.88
CA VAL A 91 11.01 6.90 -8.73
C VAL A 91 12.12 5.90 -8.36
N VAL A 92 11.89 5.04 -7.37
CA VAL A 92 12.90 4.07 -6.91
C VAL A 92 13.29 3.09 -8.03
N LYS A 93 12.33 2.54 -8.75
CA LYS A 93 12.58 1.56 -9.83
C LYS A 93 13.03 2.21 -11.14
N GLY A 94 12.46 3.35 -11.50
CA GLY A 94 12.71 4.08 -12.74
C GLY A 94 13.96 4.96 -12.64
N LEU A 95 13.90 6.03 -11.83
CA LEU A 95 14.96 7.03 -11.75
C LEU A 95 16.23 6.46 -11.07
N PHE A 96 16.08 5.79 -9.92
CA PHE A 96 17.22 5.20 -9.21
C PHE A 96 17.61 3.83 -9.73
N ARG A 97 16.88 3.29 -10.71
CA ARG A 97 17.16 1.99 -11.37
C ARG A 97 17.32 0.82 -10.38
N TYR A 98 16.61 0.86 -9.26
CA TYR A 98 16.63 -0.21 -8.27
C TYR A 98 15.77 -1.38 -8.77
N ARG A 99 16.39 -2.30 -9.53
CA ARG A 99 15.71 -3.47 -10.12
C ARG A 99 16.00 -4.76 -9.38
N LYS A 100 17.08 -4.81 -8.60
CA LYS A 100 17.63 -6.05 -8.05
C LYS A 100 18.36 -5.76 -6.75
N THR A 101 18.23 -6.64 -5.77
CA THR A 101 19.02 -6.59 -4.54
C THR A 101 20.50 -6.91 -4.86
N ARG A 102 21.42 -6.05 -4.43
CA ARG A 102 22.87 -6.23 -4.68
C ARG A 102 23.64 -6.61 -3.42
N TYR A 103 23.11 -6.28 -2.25
CA TYR A 103 23.77 -6.54 -0.99
C TYR A 103 23.23 -7.81 -0.35
N ARG A 104 24.10 -8.61 0.26
CA ARG A 104 23.73 -9.72 1.11
C ARG A 104 23.34 -9.19 2.50
N GLY A 105 22.32 -9.78 3.08
CA GLY A 105 21.84 -9.46 4.42
C GLY A 105 20.72 -8.42 4.46
N LEU A 106 19.68 -8.75 5.20
CA LEU A 106 18.44 -7.95 5.31
C LEU A 106 18.70 -6.54 5.83
N ARG A 107 19.57 -6.39 6.85
CA ARG A 107 19.91 -5.09 7.45
C ARG A 107 20.46 -4.08 6.44
N LYS A 108 21.36 -4.52 5.55
CA LYS A 108 21.92 -3.66 4.49
C LYS A 108 20.87 -3.28 3.45
N GLN A 109 19.95 -4.20 3.13
CA GLN A 109 18.83 -3.92 2.21
C GLN A 109 17.84 -2.92 2.80
N ILE A 110 17.49 -3.05 4.08
CA ILE A 110 16.64 -2.10 4.80
C ILE A 110 17.25 -0.70 4.76
N ALA A 111 18.52 -0.55 5.14
CA ALA A 111 19.19 0.74 5.14
C ALA A 111 19.21 1.38 3.74
N LYS A 112 19.51 0.61 2.70
CA LYS A 112 19.50 1.08 1.31
C LYS A 112 18.10 1.50 0.87
N LEU A 113 17.07 0.71 1.12
CA LEU A 113 15.69 1.02 0.74
C LEU A 113 15.20 2.27 1.46
N ASN A 114 15.46 2.41 2.77
CA ASN A 114 15.09 3.60 3.52
C ASN A 114 15.70 4.87 2.91
N MET A 115 16.98 4.83 2.52
CA MET A 115 17.64 5.94 1.85
C MET A 115 16.99 6.25 0.49
N LEU A 116 16.72 5.23 -0.33
CA LEU A 116 16.10 5.42 -1.65
C LEU A 116 14.67 5.98 -1.53
N PHE A 117 13.89 5.52 -0.58
CA PHE A 117 12.54 6.03 -0.34
C PHE A 117 12.57 7.46 0.21
N ALA A 118 13.50 7.81 1.09
CA ALA A 118 13.67 9.17 1.57
C ALA A 118 13.99 10.13 0.42
N LEU A 119 14.96 9.78 -0.44
CA LEU A 119 15.30 10.57 -1.63
C LEU A 119 14.14 10.66 -2.63
N ALA A 120 13.39 9.56 -2.84
CA ALA A 120 12.22 9.57 -3.71
C ALA A 120 11.13 10.52 -3.21
N ASN A 121 10.89 10.56 -1.90
CA ASN A 121 9.95 11.48 -1.28
C ASN A 121 10.38 12.93 -1.44
N LEU A 122 11.67 13.25 -1.29
CA LEU A 122 12.19 14.59 -1.53
C LEU A 122 11.96 15.05 -2.99
N ILE A 123 12.26 14.20 -3.97
CA ILE A 123 12.03 14.50 -5.39
C ILE A 123 10.53 14.73 -5.68
N LEU A 124 9.66 13.92 -5.08
CA LEU A 124 8.22 14.07 -5.28
C LEU A 124 7.65 15.30 -4.57
N ALA A 125 8.22 15.70 -3.43
CA ALA A 125 7.87 16.94 -2.74
C ALA A 125 8.29 18.16 -3.57
N ASP A 126 9.53 18.17 -4.07
CA ASP A 126 10.05 19.26 -4.93
C ASP A 126 9.18 19.48 -6.17
N ARG A 127 8.81 18.39 -6.88
CA ARG A 127 7.91 18.46 -8.05
C ARG A 127 6.51 19.03 -7.74
N ARG A 128 6.06 18.98 -6.48
CA ARG A 128 4.78 19.58 -6.06
C ARG A 128 4.91 21.03 -5.68
N CYS A 129 6.10 21.46 -5.28
CA CYS A 129 6.39 22.81 -4.86
C CYS A 129 6.81 23.74 -6.02
N LEU A 130 7.25 23.16 -7.15
CA LEU A 130 7.57 23.92 -8.35
C LEU A 130 6.26 24.29 -9.06
N PRO A 131 6.01 25.59 -9.33
CA PRO A 131 4.90 26.01 -10.18
C PRO A 131 5.11 25.44 -11.59
N ALA A 132 4.01 25.00 -12.22
CA ALA A 132 4.01 24.48 -13.59
C ALA A 132 4.36 25.60 -14.58
#